data_a940d2acccbb8831a22a45a594a9022f
#
_entry.id   a940d2acccbb8831a22a45a594a9022f
#
_cell.length_a   1.000
_cell.length_b   1.000
_cell.length_c   1.000
_cell.angle_alpha   90.00
_cell.angle_beta   90.00
_cell.angle_gamma   90.00
#
_symmetry.space_group_name_H-M   'P 1'
#
loop_
_entity.id
_entity.type
_entity.pdbx_description
1 polymer ?
#
loop_
_entity_poly.entity_id
_entity_poly.type
_entity_poly.pdbx_seq_one_letter_code
_entity_poly.pdbx_strand_id
1 'polypeptide(L)'
;MKDPDDGRENHPTGKAAGEGDRKVARKGISREDRSGSLWITGRHPVEELLASANQRARKVLLSDAIPKEVRGGFEKRARELALPCLTCPRQEWERRTGEREGGGIAAEIAEYVYAEMEEWVSALPGTARVFLLDGITDPGNLGGILRSARGFAFDGVVLPADRSCPVTGTVFRASAGAAAHVPVVQVTNLVRAIERMQEAGFWLYAAEGSE
;
A
#
# COMPACT_ATOMS: atom_id res chain seq x y z
N MET A 1 49.15 -0.13 69.72
CA MET A 1 48.82 -1.42 70.32
C MET A 1 47.62 -1.99 69.59
N LYS A 2 47.96 -3.08 68.90
CA LYS A 2 47.07 -4.07 68.30
C LYS A 2 46.11 -3.62 67.12
N ASP A 3 46.55 -3.84 65.92
CA ASP A 3 45.82 -4.60 64.92
C ASP A 3 45.49 -6.01 65.45
N PRO A 4 44.65 -6.80 64.75
CA PRO A 4 44.15 -6.85 63.40
C PRO A 4 42.68 -7.31 63.34
N ASP A 5 42.00 -7.30 62.22
CA ASP A 5 41.66 -8.55 61.51
C ASP A 5 40.90 -8.31 60.24
N ASP A 6 41.34 -8.98 59.29
CA ASP A 6 41.00 -9.44 58.00
C ASP A 6 39.56 -10.02 57.94
N GLY A 7 38.82 -9.69 56.97
CA GLY A 7 37.48 -10.18 56.63
C GLY A 7 37.17 -10.06 55.15
N ARG A 8 37.87 -10.82 54.30
CA ARG A 8 37.45 -11.12 52.95
C ARG A 8 36.10 -11.82 52.97
N GLU A 9 35.18 -11.36 52.19
CA GLU A 9 34.19 -12.24 51.55
C GLU A 9 33.58 -11.54 50.31
N ASN A 10 34.02 -12.03 49.22
CA ASN A 10 33.26 -12.72 48.19
C ASN A 10 32.13 -11.95 47.49
N HIS A 11 32.46 -11.54 46.25
CA HIS A 11 31.48 -11.35 45.15
C HIS A 11 30.72 -12.66 44.92
N PRO A 12 29.48 -12.54 44.48
CA PRO A 12 29.03 -13.26 43.29
C PRO A 12 28.54 -12.34 42.18
N THR A 13 29.27 -12.44 41.13
CA THR A 13 28.90 -12.42 39.72
C THR A 13 27.41 -12.40 39.44
N GLY A 14 27.02 -11.41 38.67
CA GLY A 14 26.27 -11.45 37.45
C GLY A 14 24.98 -12.24 37.42
N LYS A 15 23.95 -11.52 37.04
CA LYS A 15 22.99 -12.04 36.04
C LYS A 15 22.45 -10.87 35.22
N ALA A 16 22.73 -10.94 33.96
CA ALA A 16 22.18 -10.16 32.90
C ALA A 16 20.65 -10.10 33.02
N ALA A 17 20.12 -8.90 33.10
CA ALA A 17 18.71 -8.65 32.89
C ALA A 17 18.41 -8.85 31.39
N GLY A 18 17.48 -9.75 31.12
CA GLY A 18 17.10 -10.18 29.80
C GLY A 18 16.61 -9.02 28.90
N GLU A 19 17.14 -9.06 27.74
CA GLU A 19 16.54 -8.42 26.55
C GLU A 19 15.09 -8.88 26.41
N GLY A 20 14.19 -8.02 26.84
CA GLY A 20 12.78 -8.15 26.53
C GLY A 20 12.57 -7.90 25.04
N ASP A 21 12.64 -8.98 24.29
CA ASP A 21 12.30 -9.08 22.88
C ASP A 21 10.85 -8.58 22.67
N ARG A 22 10.70 -7.28 22.43
CA ARG A 22 9.44 -6.71 21.99
C ARG A 22 9.24 -7.15 20.56
N LYS A 23 8.68 -8.35 20.40
CA LYS A 23 8.01 -8.77 19.16
C LYS A 23 6.92 -7.75 18.85
N VAL A 24 7.28 -6.70 18.11
CA VAL A 24 6.31 -5.91 17.35
C VAL A 24 5.67 -6.87 16.36
N ALA A 25 4.44 -7.23 16.66
CA ALA A 25 3.64 -8.06 15.79
C ALA A 25 3.52 -7.35 14.43
N ARG A 26 4.27 -7.82 13.45
CA ARG A 26 4.10 -7.52 12.03
C ARG A 26 2.76 -8.14 11.59
N LYS A 27 1.67 -7.43 11.87
CA LYS A 27 0.34 -7.79 11.41
C LYS A 27 0.15 -7.18 10.02
N GLY A 28 0.10 -8.03 9.00
CA GLY A 28 -0.52 -7.68 7.72
C GLY A 28 0.40 -7.28 6.58
N ILE A 29 1.51 -8.02 6.36
CA ILE A 29 2.07 -8.07 4.99
C ILE A 29 1.28 -9.19 4.31
N SER A 30 0.43 -8.84 3.33
CA SER A 30 -0.12 -9.80 2.40
C SER A 30 1.07 -10.61 1.84
N ARG A 31 1.01 -11.94 1.98
CA ARG A 31 2.03 -12.81 1.39
C ARG A 31 2.08 -12.51 -0.09
N GLU A 32 3.12 -11.83 -0.53
CA GLU A 32 3.53 -11.84 -1.92
C GLU A 32 3.66 -13.31 -2.31
N ASP A 33 2.84 -13.74 -3.25
CA ASP A 33 3.04 -15.03 -3.87
C ASP A 33 4.45 -15.01 -4.48
N ARG A 34 5.20 -16.12 -4.45
CA ARG A 34 6.60 -16.19 -4.89
C ARG A 34 6.85 -15.75 -6.34
N SER A 35 5.83 -15.28 -7.03
CA SER A 35 5.82 -14.72 -8.38
C SER A 35 5.95 -13.20 -8.45
N GLY A 36 6.04 -12.46 -7.33
CA GLY A 36 6.08 -10.98 -7.33
C GLY A 36 4.76 -10.34 -7.77
N SER A 37 3.64 -11.05 -7.75
CA SER A 37 2.33 -10.51 -8.14
C SER A 37 1.53 -10.03 -6.93
N LEU A 38 0.70 -9.01 -7.14
CA LEU A 38 -0.15 -8.38 -6.14
C LEU A 38 -1.62 -8.70 -6.39
N TRP A 39 -2.30 -9.23 -5.37
CA TRP A 39 -3.74 -9.45 -5.40
C TRP A 39 -4.50 -8.23 -4.88
N ILE A 40 -5.40 -7.72 -5.71
CA ILE A 40 -6.38 -6.71 -5.36
C ILE A 40 -7.70 -7.42 -5.09
N THR A 41 -8.24 -7.27 -3.88
CA THR A 41 -9.43 -7.99 -3.43
C THR A 41 -10.56 -7.05 -3.07
N GLY A 42 -11.80 -7.51 -3.28
CA GLY A 42 -13.02 -6.74 -3.03
C GLY A 42 -13.70 -6.25 -4.30
N ARG A 43 -15.02 -6.10 -4.22
CA ARG A 43 -15.83 -5.75 -5.39
C ARG A 43 -15.40 -4.41 -6.01
N HIS A 44 -15.50 -3.32 -5.25
CA HIS A 44 -15.17 -1.98 -5.75
C HIS A 44 -13.70 -1.81 -6.15
N PRO A 45 -12.70 -2.25 -5.37
CA PRO A 45 -11.31 -2.17 -5.79
C PRO A 45 -11.02 -2.88 -7.11
N VAL A 46 -11.65 -4.03 -7.35
CA VAL A 46 -11.48 -4.77 -8.62
C VAL A 46 -12.23 -4.11 -9.76
N GLU A 47 -13.46 -3.60 -9.54
CA GLU A 47 -14.20 -2.82 -10.56
C GLU A 47 -13.37 -1.60 -11.01
N GLU A 48 -12.82 -0.83 -10.07
CA GLU A 48 -11.97 0.34 -10.36
C GLU A 48 -10.66 -0.04 -11.06
N LEU A 49 -10.01 -1.14 -10.63
CA LEU A 49 -8.83 -1.65 -11.31
C LEU A 49 -9.12 -2.02 -12.76
N LEU A 50 -10.23 -2.72 -13.03
CA LEU A 50 -10.61 -3.13 -14.39
C LEU A 50 -11.08 -1.95 -15.27
N ALA A 51 -11.36 -0.80 -14.68
CA ALA A 51 -11.68 0.46 -15.36
C ALA A 51 -10.44 1.36 -15.56
N SER A 52 -9.33 1.05 -14.89
CA SER A 52 -8.12 1.88 -14.89
C SER A 52 -7.35 1.78 -16.21
N ALA A 53 -6.77 2.92 -16.62
CA ALA A 53 -5.76 2.98 -17.68
C ALA A 53 -4.33 2.85 -17.12
N ASN A 54 -4.13 3.21 -15.84
CA ASN A 54 -2.82 3.29 -15.20
C ASN A 54 -2.32 1.96 -14.65
N GLN A 55 -3.26 1.07 -14.24
CA GLN A 55 -2.94 -0.22 -13.65
C GLN A 55 -3.59 -1.33 -14.49
N ARG A 56 -2.85 -2.42 -14.76
CA ARG A 56 -3.33 -3.49 -15.62
C ARG A 56 -3.46 -4.80 -14.86
N ALA A 57 -4.69 -5.31 -14.80
CA ALA A 57 -4.93 -6.66 -14.32
C ALA A 57 -4.34 -7.70 -15.29
N ARG A 58 -3.84 -8.81 -14.73
CA ARG A 58 -3.38 -9.98 -15.49
C ARG A 58 -4.43 -11.07 -15.58
N LYS A 59 -5.22 -11.21 -14.53
CA LYS A 59 -6.32 -12.19 -14.44
C LYS A 59 -7.31 -11.80 -13.37
N VAL A 60 -8.50 -12.36 -13.46
CA VAL A 60 -9.57 -12.25 -12.45
C VAL A 60 -9.79 -13.61 -11.81
N LEU A 61 -9.96 -13.63 -10.49
CA LEU A 61 -10.25 -14.83 -9.71
C LEU A 61 -11.53 -14.62 -8.90
N LEU A 62 -12.52 -15.46 -9.14
CA LEU A 62 -13.83 -15.40 -8.52
C LEU A 62 -14.07 -16.62 -7.64
N SER A 63 -14.71 -16.43 -6.50
CA SER A 63 -15.21 -17.54 -5.71
C SER A 63 -16.55 -18.02 -6.27
N ASP A 64 -16.80 -19.33 -6.23
CA ASP A 64 -18.09 -19.94 -6.52
C ASP A 64 -19.21 -19.54 -5.53
N ALA A 65 -18.82 -19.07 -4.34
CA ALA A 65 -19.72 -18.63 -3.28
C ALA A 65 -20.36 -17.25 -3.53
N ILE A 66 -19.89 -16.48 -4.52
CA ILE A 66 -20.51 -15.18 -4.83
C ILE A 66 -21.77 -15.35 -5.68
N PRO A 67 -22.77 -14.46 -5.57
CA PRO A 67 -23.99 -14.50 -6.36
C PRO A 67 -23.70 -14.58 -7.87
N LYS A 68 -24.48 -15.40 -8.58
CA LYS A 68 -24.27 -15.67 -10.02
C LYS A 68 -24.33 -14.40 -10.88
N GLU A 69 -25.20 -13.47 -10.51
CA GLU A 69 -25.36 -12.18 -11.20
C GLU A 69 -24.10 -11.33 -11.09
N VAL A 70 -23.50 -11.26 -9.88
CA VAL A 70 -22.25 -10.53 -9.62
C VAL A 70 -21.11 -11.19 -10.39
N ARG A 71 -21.01 -12.53 -10.31
CA ARG A 71 -20.00 -13.30 -11.03
C ARG A 71 -20.09 -13.06 -12.53
N GLY A 72 -21.30 -13.14 -13.12
CA GLY A 72 -21.52 -12.91 -14.54
C GLY A 72 -21.07 -11.51 -15.01
N GLY A 73 -21.22 -10.49 -14.15
CA GLY A 73 -20.73 -9.14 -14.44
C GLY A 73 -19.21 -9.09 -14.59
N PHE A 74 -18.48 -9.71 -13.67
CA PHE A 74 -17.01 -9.77 -13.73
C PHE A 74 -16.50 -10.67 -14.88
N GLU A 75 -17.14 -11.79 -15.14
CA GLU A 75 -16.82 -12.68 -16.28
C GLU A 75 -16.99 -11.94 -17.61
N LYS A 76 -18.08 -11.16 -17.77
CA LYS A 76 -18.31 -10.31 -18.94
C LYS A 76 -17.20 -9.27 -19.08
N ARG A 77 -16.90 -8.53 -18.01
CA ARG A 77 -15.87 -7.48 -18.02
C ARG A 77 -14.48 -8.03 -18.31
N ALA A 78 -14.11 -9.16 -17.72
CA ALA A 78 -12.85 -9.84 -18.00
C ALA A 78 -12.75 -10.25 -19.49
N ARG A 79 -13.84 -10.75 -20.08
CA ARG A 79 -13.89 -11.09 -21.52
C ARG A 79 -13.72 -9.88 -22.42
N GLU A 80 -14.37 -8.73 -22.10
CA GLU A 80 -14.20 -7.48 -22.82
C GLU A 80 -12.75 -6.98 -22.83
N LEU A 81 -12.03 -7.24 -21.72
CA LEU A 81 -10.62 -6.87 -21.54
C LEU A 81 -9.64 -7.96 -21.99
N ALA A 82 -10.12 -9.06 -22.55
CA ALA A 82 -9.33 -10.24 -22.92
C ALA A 82 -8.50 -10.81 -21.77
N LEU A 83 -9.01 -10.74 -20.54
CA LEU A 83 -8.35 -11.25 -19.34
C LEU A 83 -8.81 -12.67 -19.02
N PRO A 84 -7.90 -13.57 -18.59
CA PRO A 84 -8.26 -14.84 -17.98
C PRO A 84 -9.15 -14.61 -16.76
N CYS A 85 -10.28 -15.33 -16.69
CA CYS A 85 -11.19 -15.29 -15.55
C CYS A 85 -11.39 -16.72 -15.05
N LEU A 86 -11.04 -16.96 -13.80
CA LEU A 86 -11.12 -18.28 -13.18
C LEU A 86 -12.14 -18.25 -12.03
N THR A 87 -12.92 -19.31 -11.91
CA THR A 87 -13.80 -19.53 -10.75
C THR A 87 -13.31 -20.74 -9.96
N CYS A 88 -13.23 -20.62 -8.64
CA CYS A 88 -12.77 -21.69 -7.76
C CYS A 88 -13.56 -21.71 -6.45
N PRO A 89 -13.50 -22.82 -5.67
CA PRO A 89 -14.08 -22.89 -4.34
C PRO A 89 -13.53 -21.79 -3.40
N ARG A 90 -14.37 -21.32 -2.46
CA ARG A 90 -14.02 -20.24 -1.52
C ARG A 90 -12.69 -20.48 -0.81
N GLN A 91 -12.44 -21.69 -0.34
CA GLN A 91 -11.20 -22.05 0.36
C GLN A 91 -9.96 -21.90 -0.53
N GLU A 92 -10.07 -22.27 -1.80
CA GLU A 92 -9.00 -22.10 -2.76
C GLU A 92 -8.76 -20.63 -3.10
N TRP A 93 -9.83 -19.84 -3.23
CA TRP A 93 -9.76 -18.40 -3.41
C TRP A 93 -8.97 -17.74 -2.26
N GLU A 94 -9.33 -18.05 -1.00
CA GLU A 94 -8.62 -17.56 0.19
C GLU A 94 -7.16 -17.98 0.24
N ARG A 95 -6.85 -19.21 -0.15
CA ARG A 95 -5.48 -19.71 -0.21
C ARG A 95 -4.64 -18.96 -1.26
N ARG A 96 -5.21 -18.68 -2.44
CA ARG A 96 -4.51 -17.99 -3.54
C ARG A 96 -4.31 -16.51 -3.26
N THR A 97 -5.31 -15.84 -2.72
CA THR A 97 -5.26 -14.39 -2.47
C THR A 97 -4.61 -14.05 -1.13
N GLY A 98 -4.56 -14.98 -0.19
CA GLY A 98 -4.16 -14.74 1.19
C GLY A 98 -5.18 -13.95 2.02
N GLU A 99 -6.38 -13.70 1.47
CA GLU A 99 -7.40 -12.83 2.04
C GLU A 99 -8.69 -13.59 2.38
N ARG A 100 -9.29 -13.28 3.52
CA ARG A 100 -10.59 -13.85 3.95
C ARG A 100 -11.77 -12.91 3.70
N GLU A 101 -11.52 -11.61 3.72
CA GLU A 101 -12.56 -10.57 3.71
C GLU A 101 -12.85 -9.97 2.32
N GLY A 102 -12.16 -10.38 1.28
CA GLY A 102 -12.27 -9.81 -0.08
C GLY A 102 -13.53 -10.15 -0.85
N GLY A 103 -14.58 -10.65 -0.18
CA GLY A 103 -15.89 -10.91 -0.80
C GLY A 103 -15.90 -11.94 -1.94
N GLY A 104 -14.82 -12.72 -2.11
CA GLY A 104 -14.69 -13.71 -3.17
C GLY A 104 -14.38 -13.16 -4.55
N ILE A 105 -13.99 -11.91 -4.66
CA ILE A 105 -13.62 -11.24 -5.91
C ILE A 105 -12.18 -10.76 -5.80
N ALA A 106 -11.33 -11.12 -6.75
CA ALA A 106 -9.94 -10.68 -6.81
C ALA A 106 -9.49 -10.46 -8.25
N ALA A 107 -8.53 -9.56 -8.42
CA ALA A 107 -7.75 -9.45 -9.65
C ALA A 107 -6.27 -9.39 -9.31
N GLU A 108 -5.45 -9.98 -10.17
CA GLU A 108 -4.00 -9.98 -10.03
C GLU A 108 -3.39 -8.91 -10.92
N ILE A 109 -2.46 -8.12 -10.37
CA ILE A 109 -1.53 -7.28 -11.13
C ILE A 109 -0.10 -7.80 -10.92
N ALA A 110 0.82 -7.48 -11.84
CA ALA A 110 2.23 -7.85 -11.69
C ALA A 110 2.82 -7.18 -10.46
N GLU A 111 2.81 -5.88 -10.49
CA GLU A 111 3.27 -4.95 -9.47
C GLU A 111 2.50 -3.65 -9.65
N TYR A 112 2.52 -2.79 -8.63
CA TYR A 112 1.96 -1.45 -8.76
C TYR A 112 2.87 -0.59 -9.62
N VAL A 113 2.30 0.08 -10.61
CA VAL A 113 3.05 0.99 -11.50
C VAL A 113 3.02 2.39 -10.89
N TYR A 114 4.16 2.83 -10.37
CA TYR A 114 4.37 4.21 -9.94
C TYR A 114 4.62 5.10 -11.16
N ALA A 115 4.16 6.35 -11.08
CA ALA A 115 4.44 7.34 -12.13
C ALA A 115 5.87 7.88 -11.98
N GLU A 116 6.52 8.12 -13.12
CA GLU A 116 7.85 8.72 -13.15
C GLU A 116 7.76 10.23 -12.92
N MET A 117 8.58 10.75 -11.99
CA MET A 117 8.47 12.13 -11.50
C MET A 117 8.56 13.17 -12.62
N GLU A 118 9.55 13.07 -13.49
CA GLU A 118 9.82 14.08 -14.53
C GLU A 118 8.73 14.09 -15.61
N GLU A 119 8.36 12.91 -16.08
CA GLU A 119 7.32 12.76 -17.08
C GLU A 119 5.96 13.25 -16.53
N TRP A 120 5.65 12.83 -15.30
CA TRP A 120 4.38 13.18 -14.66
C TRP A 120 4.27 14.69 -14.40
N VAL A 121 5.31 15.34 -13.81
CA VAL A 121 5.30 16.79 -13.55
C VAL A 121 5.13 17.59 -14.83
N SER A 122 5.84 17.19 -15.92
CA SER A 122 5.76 17.90 -17.19
C SER A 122 4.40 17.81 -17.87
N ALA A 123 3.62 16.77 -17.56
CA ALA A 123 2.25 16.57 -18.10
C ALA A 123 1.16 17.24 -17.26
N LEU A 124 1.49 17.78 -16.08
CA LEU A 124 0.49 18.38 -15.19
C LEU A 124 -0.04 19.71 -15.74
N PRO A 125 -1.34 19.98 -15.58
CA PRO A 125 -1.90 21.30 -15.92
C PRO A 125 -1.41 22.38 -14.94
N GLY A 126 -1.37 23.65 -15.36
CA GLY A 126 -0.94 24.77 -14.53
C GLY A 126 -1.81 25.02 -13.28
N THR A 127 -2.95 24.34 -13.16
CA THR A 127 -3.86 24.39 -12.01
C THR A 127 -3.78 23.11 -11.15
N ALA A 128 -2.79 22.25 -11.40
CA ALA A 128 -2.67 20.96 -10.75
C ALA A 128 -2.55 21.08 -9.24
N ARG A 129 -3.13 20.11 -8.54
CA ARG A 129 -3.09 19.95 -7.09
C ARG A 129 -2.49 18.60 -6.74
N VAL A 130 -1.49 18.60 -5.89
CA VAL A 130 -0.69 17.43 -5.57
C VAL A 130 -0.52 17.31 -4.05
N PHE A 131 -0.61 16.11 -3.52
CA PHE A 131 -0.16 15.81 -2.16
C PHE A 131 1.30 15.37 -2.17
N LEU A 132 2.10 15.99 -1.29
CA LEU A 132 3.43 15.54 -0.94
C LEU A 132 3.34 14.95 0.48
N LEU A 133 3.60 13.66 0.61
CA LEU A 133 3.41 12.92 1.86
C LEU A 133 4.76 12.59 2.48
N ASP A 134 4.93 12.92 3.76
CA ASP A 134 6.10 12.49 4.54
C ASP A 134 5.67 11.58 5.68
N GLY A 135 6.33 10.44 5.82
CA GLY A 135 6.16 9.53 6.96
C GLY A 135 4.81 8.79 7.04
N ILE A 136 4.07 8.66 5.95
CA ILE A 136 2.81 7.92 5.93
C ILE A 136 3.09 6.42 5.82
N THR A 137 3.14 5.73 6.95
CA THR A 137 3.51 4.30 7.06
C THR A 137 2.33 3.35 7.19
N ASP A 138 1.15 3.85 7.54
CA ASP A 138 -0.07 3.04 7.68
C ASP A 138 -0.82 2.92 6.35
N PRO A 139 -1.15 1.69 5.89
CA PRO A 139 -1.88 1.48 4.65
C PRO A 139 -3.29 2.07 4.64
N GLY A 140 -3.96 2.14 5.79
CA GLY A 140 -5.28 2.74 5.92
C GLY A 140 -5.24 4.24 5.70
N ASN A 141 -4.22 4.91 6.27
CA ASN A 141 -4.00 6.35 6.10
C ASN A 141 -3.66 6.68 4.64
N LEU A 142 -2.74 5.94 4.01
CA LEU A 142 -2.43 6.14 2.60
C LEU A 142 -3.67 5.91 1.72
N GLY A 143 -4.43 4.86 2.00
CA GLY A 143 -5.69 4.59 1.29
C GLY A 143 -6.72 5.70 1.45
N GLY A 144 -6.88 6.24 2.66
CA GLY A 144 -7.75 7.39 2.95
C GLY A 144 -7.34 8.66 2.18
N ILE A 145 -6.03 8.94 2.14
CA ILE A 145 -5.49 10.08 1.38
C ILE A 145 -5.75 9.90 -0.13
N LEU A 146 -5.48 8.72 -0.70
CA LEU A 146 -5.74 8.44 -2.11
C LEU A 146 -7.22 8.56 -2.47
N ARG A 147 -8.11 8.09 -1.57
CA ARG A 147 -9.55 8.26 -1.75
C ARG A 147 -9.96 9.73 -1.74
N SER A 148 -9.41 10.53 -0.83
CA SER A 148 -9.63 11.97 -0.75
C SER A 148 -9.07 12.69 -1.99
N ALA A 149 -7.84 12.33 -2.40
CA ALA A 149 -7.23 12.85 -3.62
C ALA A 149 -8.14 12.65 -4.84
N ARG A 150 -8.68 11.44 -5.02
CA ARG A 150 -9.63 11.14 -6.09
C ARG A 150 -10.91 11.97 -5.97
N GLY A 151 -11.48 12.05 -4.76
CA GLY A 151 -12.74 12.76 -4.51
C GLY A 151 -12.65 14.27 -4.74
N PHE A 152 -11.50 14.86 -4.45
CA PHE A 152 -11.24 16.29 -4.65
C PHE A 152 -10.49 16.60 -5.94
N ALA A 153 -10.37 15.63 -6.85
CA ALA A 153 -9.70 15.76 -8.15
C ALA A 153 -8.27 16.32 -8.02
N PHE A 154 -7.48 15.76 -7.09
CA PHE A 154 -6.03 15.97 -7.05
C PHE A 154 -5.38 15.19 -8.18
N ASP A 155 -4.34 15.75 -8.78
CA ASP A 155 -3.67 15.21 -9.96
C ASP A 155 -2.65 14.13 -9.61
N GLY A 156 -2.31 13.98 -8.34
CA GLY A 156 -1.48 12.87 -7.85
C GLY A 156 -0.98 13.04 -6.44
N VAL A 157 -0.17 12.05 -6.05
CA VAL A 157 0.43 11.93 -4.72
C VAL A 157 1.90 11.58 -4.88
N VAL A 158 2.78 12.30 -4.20
CA VAL A 158 4.22 12.02 -4.12
C VAL A 158 4.55 11.50 -2.74
N LEU A 159 5.31 10.42 -2.65
CA LEU A 159 5.76 9.83 -1.37
C LEU A 159 7.20 9.31 -1.49
N PRO A 160 7.98 9.30 -0.39
CA PRO A 160 9.31 8.73 -0.41
C PRO A 160 9.25 7.19 -0.47
N ALA A 161 10.26 6.56 -1.06
CA ALA A 161 10.39 5.10 -1.08
C ALA A 161 10.67 4.55 0.32
N ASP A 162 11.48 5.27 1.10
CA ASP A 162 11.80 4.92 2.48
C ASP A 162 10.84 5.59 3.47
N ARG A 163 10.56 4.91 4.57
CA ARG A 163 9.70 5.41 5.65
C ARG A 163 8.27 5.76 5.23
N SER A 164 7.78 5.14 4.17
CA SER A 164 6.39 5.23 3.74
C SER A 164 5.80 3.87 3.41
N CYS A 165 4.49 3.79 3.38
CA CYS A 165 3.76 2.58 2.99
C CYS A 165 3.79 2.44 1.47
N PRO A 166 4.23 1.28 0.91
CA PRO A 166 4.05 1.00 -0.50
C PRO A 166 2.56 0.77 -0.84
N VAL A 167 2.21 0.97 -2.11
CA VAL A 167 0.84 0.71 -2.57
C VAL A 167 0.63 -0.80 -2.69
N THR A 168 -0.14 -1.35 -1.76
CA THR A 168 -0.45 -2.78 -1.63
C THR A 168 -1.95 -3.05 -1.87
N GLY A 169 -2.35 -4.33 -1.88
CA GLY A 169 -3.78 -4.71 -1.91
C GLY A 169 -4.59 -4.12 -0.76
N THR A 170 -3.97 -3.93 0.42
CA THR A 170 -4.59 -3.26 1.55
C THR A 170 -4.86 -1.78 1.27
N VAL A 171 -3.92 -1.07 0.62
CA VAL A 171 -4.10 0.33 0.19
C VAL A 171 -5.21 0.43 -0.86
N PHE A 172 -5.25 -0.49 -1.83
CA PHE A 172 -6.34 -0.55 -2.81
C PHE A 172 -7.71 -0.69 -2.14
N ARG A 173 -7.81 -1.55 -1.14
CA ARG A 173 -9.03 -1.79 -0.38
C ARG A 173 -9.43 -0.56 0.45
N ALA A 174 -8.48 0.01 1.20
CA ALA A 174 -8.69 1.20 2.02
C ALA A 174 -9.08 2.43 1.19
N SER A 175 -8.52 2.55 -0.03
CA SER A 175 -8.86 3.63 -0.96
C SER A 175 -10.15 3.39 -1.76
N ALA A 176 -10.84 2.25 -1.54
CA ALA A 176 -11.98 1.81 -2.36
C ALA A 176 -11.65 1.78 -3.87
N GLY A 177 -10.40 1.46 -4.23
CA GLY A 177 -9.93 1.39 -5.60
C GLY A 177 -9.37 2.71 -6.18
N ALA A 178 -9.40 3.82 -5.44
CA ALA A 178 -8.84 5.09 -5.90
C ALA A 178 -7.35 4.99 -6.30
N ALA A 179 -6.60 4.08 -5.65
CA ALA A 179 -5.20 3.78 -6.00
C ALA A 179 -5.00 3.33 -7.46
N ALA A 180 -6.05 2.85 -8.14
CA ALA A 180 -5.97 2.51 -9.55
C ALA A 180 -5.95 3.72 -10.49
N HIS A 181 -6.38 4.88 -10.04
CA HIS A 181 -6.61 6.06 -10.86
C HIS A 181 -5.72 7.24 -10.50
N VAL A 182 -5.49 7.46 -9.20
CA VAL A 182 -4.63 8.56 -8.73
C VAL A 182 -3.18 8.20 -9.00
N PRO A 183 -2.45 8.98 -9.81
CA PRO A 183 -1.02 8.77 -9.99
C PRO A 183 -0.28 8.85 -8.66
N VAL A 184 0.53 7.86 -8.37
CA VAL A 184 1.42 7.86 -7.20
C VAL A 184 2.84 7.87 -7.71
N VAL A 185 3.59 8.88 -7.32
CA VAL A 185 5.02 9.04 -7.63
C VAL A 185 5.83 8.62 -6.41
N GLN A 186 6.73 7.68 -6.59
CA GLN A 186 7.64 7.27 -5.52
C GLN A 186 9.02 7.85 -5.75
N VAL A 187 9.54 8.60 -4.78
CA VAL A 187 10.82 9.28 -4.87
C VAL A 187 11.80 8.81 -3.81
N THR A 188 13.09 8.85 -4.10
CA THR A 188 14.14 8.52 -3.12
C THR A 188 14.39 9.67 -2.14
N ASN A 189 14.13 10.91 -2.56
CA ASN A 189 14.37 12.10 -1.75
C ASN A 189 13.22 13.10 -1.92
N LEU A 190 12.43 13.28 -0.86
CA LEU A 190 11.26 14.17 -0.88
C LEU A 190 11.67 15.65 -1.01
N VAL A 191 12.81 16.06 -0.44
CA VAL A 191 13.30 17.44 -0.55
C VAL A 191 13.60 17.80 -2.01
N ARG A 192 14.28 16.92 -2.75
CA ARG A 192 14.50 17.12 -4.18
C ARG A 192 13.22 17.14 -5.00
N ALA A 193 12.25 16.33 -4.62
CA ALA A 193 10.93 16.36 -5.26
C ALA A 193 10.22 17.70 -5.01
N ILE A 194 10.33 18.26 -3.81
CA ILE A 194 9.83 19.58 -3.45
C ILE A 194 10.51 20.66 -4.32
N GLU A 195 11.84 20.67 -4.39
CA GLU A 195 12.60 21.59 -5.22
C GLU A 195 12.17 21.52 -6.68
N ARG A 196 12.02 20.30 -7.21
CA ARG A 196 11.56 20.05 -8.58
C ARG A 196 10.16 20.58 -8.85
N MET A 197 9.23 20.43 -7.88
CA MET A 197 7.88 20.99 -7.97
C MET A 197 7.89 22.52 -7.96
N GLN A 198 8.73 23.14 -7.14
CA GLN A 198 8.92 24.60 -7.13
C GLN A 198 9.47 25.12 -8.45
N GLU A 199 10.46 24.47 -9.05
CA GLU A 199 10.98 24.79 -10.39
C GLU A 199 9.91 24.69 -11.48
N ALA A 200 8.95 23.77 -11.31
CA ALA A 200 7.79 23.63 -12.19
C ALA A 200 6.68 24.66 -11.92
N GLY A 201 6.88 25.58 -10.96
CA GLY A 201 5.96 26.69 -10.66
C GLY A 201 4.89 26.37 -9.61
N PHE A 202 5.03 25.28 -8.86
CA PHE A 202 4.08 24.95 -7.80
C PHE A 202 4.30 25.80 -6.56
N TRP A 203 3.20 26.23 -5.96
CA TRP A 203 3.15 26.79 -4.62
C TRP A 203 3.01 25.67 -3.60
N LEU A 204 3.81 25.74 -2.52
CA LEU A 204 3.82 24.71 -1.48
C LEU A 204 3.19 25.23 -0.20
N TYR A 205 2.33 24.39 0.38
CA TYR A 205 1.70 24.64 1.67
C TYR A 205 1.98 23.43 2.57
N ALA A 206 2.55 23.67 3.74
CA ALA A 206 2.75 22.65 4.76
C ALA A 206 1.49 22.54 5.64
N ALA A 207 1.02 21.31 5.85
CA ALA A 207 0.02 21.00 6.84
C ALA A 207 0.71 20.23 7.97
N GLU A 208 0.82 20.85 9.14
CA GLU A 208 1.41 20.26 10.33
C GLU A 208 0.34 20.20 11.44
N GLY A 209 0.29 19.08 12.15
CA GLY A 209 -0.58 18.96 13.32
C GLY A 209 -0.04 19.85 14.45
N SER A 210 -0.86 20.74 15.00
CA SER A 210 -0.52 21.38 16.27
C SER A 210 -0.65 20.36 17.40
N GLU A 211 0.38 20.23 18.22
CA GLU A 211 0.33 19.50 19.50
C GLU A 211 -0.64 20.18 20.49
#